data_3b8c25a94411a2cfb1e98e78bf3cb345
#
_entry.id   3b8c25a94411a2cfb1e98e78bf3cb345
#
_cell.length_a   1.000
_cell.length_b   1.000
_cell.length_c   1.000
_cell.angle_alpha   90.00
_cell.angle_beta   90.00
_cell.angle_gamma   90.00
#
_symmetry.space_group_name_H-M   'P 1'
#
loop_
_entity.id
_entity.type
_entity.pdbx_description
1 polymer ?
#
loop_
_entity_poly.entity_id
_entity_poly.type
_entity_poly.pdbx_seq_one_letter_code
_entity_poly.pdbx_strand_id
1 'polypeptide(L)'
;MREILSGNEAIARGAWEAGARFASAYPGTPSTEILENMAGYLGIYSEWCPNEKVAMETALGAAIAGARALCAMKHVGVNVAADPLMTASYVGVKGGLVLVSADDPALHSSQNEQDNRNYAKFATIPLLEPADSQECKDFVRLAFELSEEFDTPVMLRTTTRISHSKSIVELLERAPLDPLTTLEKNAPKYTMLPNFAKGRHVAVEKRLLALGARSEVIPVNRIEMGDPRVGIVASGASYVYAREAFPEASFLKLGMSYPLPEALLREFRDKVETLYVVEELDPFFEDQLKAMGITVDGGKNLLSLLGELDPGMVASSLSRGGVPGANPDLTTDPAPGRTDLPLRPPTMCPGCSHRGVFTAVPYTHLRAHET
;
A
#
# COMPACT_ATOMS: atom_id res chain seq x y z
N MET A 1 -1.51 -23.93 10.24
CA MET A 1 -0.03 -24.07 10.01
C MET A 1 0.57 -22.69 10.11
N ARG A 2 1.85 -22.57 10.57
CA ARG A 2 2.55 -21.26 10.64
C ARG A 2 3.82 -21.33 9.82
N GLU A 3 4.09 -20.26 9.07
CA GLU A 3 5.30 -20.11 8.26
C GLU A 3 5.88 -18.72 8.43
N ILE A 4 7.19 -18.57 8.15
CA ILE A 4 7.83 -17.26 8.10
C ILE A 4 7.79 -16.79 6.66
N LEU A 5 7.02 -15.73 6.39
CA LEU A 5 6.82 -15.16 5.07
C LEU A 5 7.22 -13.69 5.05
N SER A 6 7.74 -13.22 3.93
CA SER A 6 7.82 -11.77 3.64
C SER A 6 6.41 -11.21 3.36
N GLY A 7 6.28 -9.87 3.36
CA GLY A 7 5.02 -9.25 2.97
C GLY A 7 4.56 -9.66 1.57
N ASN A 8 5.48 -9.72 0.59
CA ASN A 8 5.16 -10.15 -0.77
C ASN A 8 4.71 -11.61 -0.85
N GLU A 9 5.41 -12.53 -0.15
CA GLU A 9 5.00 -13.94 -0.04
C GLU A 9 3.63 -14.07 0.63
N ALA A 10 3.37 -13.28 1.68
CA ALA A 10 2.12 -13.27 2.41
C ALA A 10 0.95 -12.72 1.59
N ILE A 11 1.16 -11.67 0.77
CA ILE A 11 0.16 -11.16 -0.20
C ILE A 11 -0.22 -12.26 -1.18
N ALA A 12 0.76 -12.92 -1.79
CA ALA A 12 0.52 -14.00 -2.74
C ALA A 12 -0.25 -15.17 -2.07
N ARG A 13 0.13 -15.53 -0.84
CA ARG A 13 -0.56 -16.55 -0.06
C ARG A 13 -2.00 -16.15 0.27
N GLY A 14 -2.22 -14.91 0.73
CA GLY A 14 -3.55 -14.38 1.03
C GLY A 14 -4.47 -14.35 -0.19
N ALA A 15 -3.94 -13.99 -1.36
CA ALA A 15 -4.69 -14.01 -2.61
C ALA A 15 -5.13 -15.44 -3.00
N TRP A 16 -4.23 -16.43 -2.85
CA TRP A 16 -4.57 -17.82 -3.10
C TRP A 16 -5.61 -18.35 -2.10
N GLU A 17 -5.44 -18.08 -0.80
CA GLU A 17 -6.40 -18.45 0.25
C GLU A 17 -7.78 -17.84 -0.01
N ALA A 18 -7.80 -16.58 -0.46
CA ALA A 18 -9.03 -15.87 -0.83
C ALA A 18 -9.66 -16.33 -2.15
N GLY A 19 -9.08 -17.30 -2.84
CA GLY A 19 -9.63 -17.84 -4.07
C GLY A 19 -9.39 -16.98 -5.32
N ALA A 20 -8.32 -16.18 -5.34
CA ALA A 20 -7.90 -15.49 -6.56
C ALA A 20 -7.66 -16.49 -7.70
N ARG A 21 -8.03 -16.10 -8.92
CA ARG A 21 -7.91 -16.90 -10.14
C ARG A 21 -7.01 -16.26 -11.19
N PHE A 22 -6.77 -14.97 -11.06
CA PHE A 22 -6.00 -14.20 -12.02
C PHE A 22 -5.02 -13.26 -11.28
N ALA A 23 -3.81 -13.18 -11.80
CA ALA A 23 -2.80 -12.24 -11.36
C ALA A 23 -2.02 -11.67 -12.53
N SER A 24 -1.79 -10.39 -12.54
CA SER A 24 -0.96 -9.70 -13.51
C SER A 24 -0.04 -8.69 -12.85
N ALA A 25 1.13 -8.46 -13.44
CA ALA A 25 2.07 -7.48 -12.96
C ALA A 25 3.02 -7.01 -14.07
N TYR A 26 3.74 -5.95 -13.80
CA TYR A 26 4.96 -5.57 -14.49
C TYR A 26 6.11 -5.56 -13.47
N PRO A 27 7.31 -6.08 -13.81
CA PRO A 27 8.41 -6.18 -12.87
C PRO A 27 8.85 -4.82 -12.32
N GLY A 28 8.96 -4.71 -11.00
CA GLY A 28 9.39 -3.49 -10.32
C GLY A 28 9.55 -3.70 -8.82
N THR A 29 10.78 -3.60 -8.30
CA THR A 29 11.04 -3.68 -6.86
C THR A 29 10.39 -2.49 -6.15
N PRO A 30 9.62 -2.70 -5.04
CA PRO A 30 9.59 -3.90 -4.20
C PRO A 30 8.41 -4.87 -4.41
N SER A 31 7.69 -4.85 -5.55
CA SER A 31 6.48 -5.67 -5.77
C SER A 31 6.69 -6.96 -6.59
N THR A 32 7.86 -7.14 -7.20
CA THR A 32 8.12 -8.22 -8.19
C THR A 32 7.79 -9.61 -7.64
N GLU A 33 8.21 -9.90 -6.41
CA GLU A 33 8.07 -11.23 -5.79
C GLU A 33 6.62 -11.63 -5.55
N ILE A 34 5.66 -10.69 -5.57
CA ILE A 34 4.24 -11.02 -5.42
C ILE A 34 3.80 -11.95 -6.57
N LEU A 35 4.03 -11.56 -7.83
CA LEU A 35 3.63 -12.37 -8.97
C LEU A 35 4.46 -13.65 -9.10
N GLU A 36 5.76 -13.59 -8.79
CA GLU A 36 6.63 -14.76 -8.76
C GLU A 36 6.08 -15.85 -7.83
N ASN A 37 5.66 -15.47 -6.62
CA ASN A 37 5.05 -16.38 -5.68
C ASN A 37 3.66 -16.84 -6.12
N MET A 38 2.82 -15.94 -6.66
CA MET A 38 1.50 -16.31 -7.16
C MET A 38 1.56 -17.33 -8.28
N ALA A 39 2.57 -17.29 -9.14
CA ALA A 39 2.78 -18.24 -10.21
C ALA A 39 3.04 -19.68 -9.71
N GLY A 40 3.50 -19.84 -8.47
CA GLY A 40 3.70 -21.13 -7.81
C GLY A 40 2.40 -21.76 -7.28
N TYR A 41 1.30 -21.02 -7.17
CA TYR A 41 0.04 -21.54 -6.62
C TYR A 41 -0.87 -22.11 -7.71
N LEU A 42 -1.26 -23.37 -7.55
CA LEU A 42 -2.19 -24.02 -8.46
C LEU A 42 -3.56 -23.31 -8.48
N GLY A 43 -4.09 -23.13 -9.70
CA GLY A 43 -5.41 -22.55 -9.92
C GLY A 43 -5.44 -21.03 -9.95
N ILE A 44 -4.28 -20.38 -10.04
CA ILE A 44 -4.14 -18.97 -10.40
C ILE A 44 -3.46 -18.90 -11.78
N TYR A 45 -4.06 -18.19 -12.71
CA TYR A 45 -3.39 -17.78 -13.94
C TYR A 45 -2.56 -16.52 -13.65
N SER A 46 -1.26 -16.59 -13.83
CA SER A 46 -0.32 -15.51 -13.54
C SER A 46 0.42 -15.08 -14.79
N GLU A 47 0.47 -13.76 -15.08
CA GLU A 47 1.03 -13.24 -16.32
C GLU A 47 1.84 -11.95 -16.10
N TRP A 48 3.08 -11.95 -16.58
CA TRP A 48 3.85 -10.73 -16.75
C TRP A 48 3.37 -9.96 -17.99
N CYS A 49 2.99 -8.70 -17.80
CA CYS A 49 2.52 -7.86 -18.89
C CYS A 49 3.63 -6.94 -19.42
N PRO A 50 3.49 -6.39 -20.64
CA PRO A 50 4.51 -5.51 -21.23
C PRO A 50 4.64 -4.15 -20.52
N ASN A 51 3.63 -3.74 -19.74
CA ASN A 51 3.64 -2.58 -18.86
C ASN A 51 2.48 -2.66 -17.86
N GLU A 52 2.46 -1.73 -16.90
CA GLU A 52 1.49 -1.70 -15.81
C GLU A 52 0.06 -1.36 -16.27
N LYS A 53 -0.09 -0.57 -17.33
CA LYS A 53 -1.40 -0.28 -17.93
C LYS A 53 -2.06 -1.57 -18.40
N VAL A 54 -1.34 -2.38 -19.18
CA VAL A 54 -1.85 -3.68 -19.67
C VAL A 54 -2.12 -4.63 -18.51
N ALA A 55 -1.25 -4.65 -17.48
CA ALA A 55 -1.46 -5.46 -16.28
C ALA A 55 -2.79 -5.08 -15.57
N MET A 56 -3.05 -3.80 -15.39
CA MET A 56 -4.28 -3.33 -14.76
C MET A 56 -5.53 -3.61 -15.63
N GLU A 57 -5.43 -3.41 -16.95
CA GLU A 57 -6.54 -3.66 -17.88
C GLU A 57 -6.92 -5.15 -17.94
N THR A 58 -5.93 -6.05 -17.95
CA THR A 58 -6.20 -7.50 -17.97
C THR A 58 -6.79 -7.98 -16.65
N ALA A 59 -6.30 -7.49 -15.51
CA ALA A 59 -6.88 -7.78 -14.20
C ALA A 59 -8.33 -7.26 -14.08
N LEU A 60 -8.60 -6.05 -14.56
CA LEU A 60 -9.95 -5.49 -14.61
C LEU A 60 -10.87 -6.32 -15.47
N GLY A 61 -10.40 -6.75 -16.64
CA GLY A 61 -11.16 -7.67 -17.52
C GLY A 61 -11.54 -8.97 -16.83
N ALA A 62 -10.60 -9.59 -16.10
CA ALA A 62 -10.85 -10.79 -15.32
C ALA A 62 -11.87 -10.54 -14.18
N ALA A 63 -11.76 -9.39 -13.48
CA ALA A 63 -12.69 -9.00 -12.42
C ALA A 63 -14.11 -8.73 -12.96
N ILE A 64 -14.24 -8.07 -14.10
CA ILE A 64 -15.53 -7.87 -14.79
C ILE A 64 -16.15 -9.21 -15.17
N ALA A 65 -15.33 -10.18 -15.58
CA ALA A 65 -15.79 -11.54 -15.88
C ALA A 65 -16.15 -12.36 -14.63
N GLY A 66 -15.94 -11.83 -13.43
CA GLY A 66 -16.34 -12.47 -12.17
C GLY A 66 -15.23 -13.24 -11.45
N ALA A 67 -13.99 -13.15 -11.91
CA ALA A 67 -12.86 -13.74 -11.20
C ALA A 67 -12.30 -12.75 -10.16
N ARG A 68 -11.89 -13.24 -8.98
CA ARG A 68 -11.01 -12.45 -8.10
C ARG A 68 -9.66 -12.30 -8.78
N ALA A 69 -9.24 -11.06 -8.99
CA ALA A 69 -8.03 -10.71 -9.73
C ALA A 69 -7.14 -9.78 -8.88
N LEU A 70 -5.83 -10.02 -8.94
CA LEU A 70 -4.83 -9.16 -8.31
C LEU A 70 -3.90 -8.58 -9.37
N CYS A 71 -3.65 -7.28 -9.29
CA CYS A 71 -2.65 -6.58 -10.09
C CYS A 71 -1.59 -6.00 -9.15
N ALA A 72 -0.31 -6.29 -9.37
CA ALA A 72 0.77 -5.78 -8.54
C ALA A 72 1.74 -4.91 -9.34
N MET A 73 2.14 -3.79 -8.74
CA MET A 73 3.11 -2.88 -9.33
C MET A 73 3.78 -1.99 -8.28
N LYS A 74 4.92 -1.48 -8.65
CA LYS A 74 5.64 -0.45 -7.93
C LYS A 74 4.88 0.89 -7.98
N HIS A 75 5.14 1.81 -7.03
CA HIS A 75 4.46 3.11 -6.98
C HIS A 75 4.50 3.89 -8.30
N VAL A 76 5.65 3.94 -8.97
CA VAL A 76 5.75 4.62 -10.28
C VAL A 76 4.98 3.91 -11.39
N GLY A 77 4.73 2.62 -11.25
CA GLY A 77 3.90 1.85 -12.18
C GLY A 77 2.43 2.27 -12.12
N VAL A 78 1.96 2.76 -10.98
CA VAL A 78 0.60 3.31 -10.85
C VAL A 78 0.41 4.54 -11.72
N ASN A 79 1.48 5.32 -11.99
CA ASN A 79 1.43 6.43 -12.94
C ASN A 79 1.08 5.93 -14.36
N VAL A 80 1.62 4.78 -14.75
CA VAL A 80 1.36 4.16 -16.06
C VAL A 80 -0.05 3.54 -16.10
N ALA A 81 -0.49 2.97 -14.98
CA ALA A 81 -1.81 2.37 -14.81
C ALA A 81 -2.92 3.36 -14.41
N ALA A 82 -2.62 4.66 -14.33
CA ALA A 82 -3.58 5.67 -13.84
C ALA A 82 -4.87 5.72 -14.68
N ASP A 83 -4.78 5.67 -15.99
CA ASP A 83 -5.95 5.68 -16.88
C ASP A 83 -6.91 4.51 -16.61
N PRO A 84 -6.48 3.22 -16.67
CA PRO A 84 -7.37 2.12 -16.32
C PRO A 84 -7.81 2.13 -14.84
N LEU A 85 -7.00 2.61 -13.89
CA LEU A 85 -7.39 2.74 -12.49
C LEU A 85 -8.55 3.71 -12.30
N MET A 86 -8.47 4.91 -12.90
CA MET A 86 -9.54 5.91 -12.84
C MET A 86 -10.82 5.40 -13.51
N THR A 87 -10.67 4.69 -14.63
CA THR A 87 -11.81 4.08 -15.32
C THR A 87 -12.41 2.94 -14.51
N ALA A 88 -11.60 2.09 -13.89
CA ALA A 88 -12.06 0.96 -13.06
C ALA A 88 -12.90 1.42 -11.87
N SER A 89 -12.57 2.56 -11.27
CA SER A 89 -13.35 3.13 -10.18
C SER A 89 -14.79 3.47 -10.61
N TYR A 90 -15.02 3.86 -11.85
CA TYR A 90 -16.35 4.11 -12.42
C TYR A 90 -17.04 2.82 -12.89
N VAL A 91 -16.31 1.99 -13.63
CA VAL A 91 -16.82 0.73 -14.18
C VAL A 91 -17.24 -0.24 -13.08
N GLY A 92 -16.44 -0.30 -12.02
CA GLY A 92 -16.62 -1.29 -10.96
C GLY A 92 -16.22 -2.69 -11.40
N VAL A 93 -16.62 -3.67 -10.62
CA VAL A 93 -16.19 -5.07 -10.76
C VAL A 93 -17.39 -6.01 -10.61
N LYS A 94 -17.16 -7.31 -10.78
CA LYS A 94 -18.07 -8.40 -10.42
C LYS A 94 -17.38 -9.39 -9.50
N GLY A 95 -16.20 -9.86 -9.84
CA GLY A 95 -15.25 -10.47 -8.91
C GLY A 95 -14.33 -9.38 -8.34
N GLY A 96 -13.79 -9.58 -7.16
CA GLY A 96 -12.94 -8.60 -6.49
C GLY A 96 -11.68 -8.27 -7.30
N LEU A 97 -11.29 -6.99 -7.31
CA LEU A 97 -10.06 -6.49 -7.91
C LEU A 97 -9.20 -5.81 -6.86
N VAL A 98 -8.01 -6.34 -6.63
CA VAL A 98 -7.02 -5.75 -5.72
C VAL A 98 -5.84 -5.23 -6.53
N LEU A 99 -5.55 -3.93 -6.38
CA LEU A 99 -4.33 -3.30 -6.86
C LEU A 99 -3.33 -3.22 -5.72
N VAL A 100 -2.22 -3.96 -5.80
CA VAL A 100 -1.11 -3.79 -4.87
C VAL A 100 -0.18 -2.70 -5.39
N SER A 101 -0.04 -1.62 -4.63
CA SER A 101 0.93 -0.55 -4.85
C SER A 101 2.05 -0.66 -3.83
N ALA A 102 3.27 -0.93 -4.28
CA ALA A 102 4.42 -1.02 -3.40
C ALA A 102 5.26 0.26 -3.51
N ASP A 103 5.19 1.09 -2.47
CA ASP A 103 5.92 2.34 -2.39
C ASP A 103 7.36 2.12 -1.90
N ASP A 104 8.25 3.01 -2.28
CA ASP A 104 9.69 2.91 -1.99
C ASP A 104 10.22 4.20 -1.34
N PRO A 105 9.84 4.48 -0.08
CA PRO A 105 10.45 5.56 0.69
C PRO A 105 11.97 5.39 0.75
N ALA A 106 12.70 6.51 0.72
CA ALA A 106 14.16 6.56 0.62
C ALA A 106 14.76 6.11 -0.74
N LEU A 107 13.93 5.86 -1.79
CA LEU A 107 14.43 5.63 -3.15
C LEU A 107 15.42 4.44 -3.28
N HIS A 108 15.25 3.37 -2.49
CA HIS A 108 16.16 2.22 -2.51
C HIS A 108 16.35 1.62 -3.91
N SER A 109 15.29 1.63 -4.73
CA SER A 109 15.30 1.10 -6.10
C SER A 109 14.44 1.95 -7.05
N SER A 110 14.26 3.24 -6.79
CA SER A 110 13.29 4.10 -7.50
C SER A 110 13.92 5.40 -7.98
N GLN A 111 13.29 6.01 -8.99
CA GLN A 111 13.71 7.30 -9.55
C GLN A 111 13.08 8.51 -8.85
N ASN A 112 12.08 8.29 -7.99
CA ASN A 112 11.45 9.33 -7.17
C ASN A 112 10.85 8.71 -5.89
N GLU A 113 10.52 9.56 -4.92
CA GLU A 113 9.59 9.24 -3.84
C GLU A 113 8.19 9.68 -4.24
N GLN A 114 7.21 8.82 -4.01
CA GLN A 114 5.83 9.07 -4.39
C GLN A 114 4.90 8.37 -3.40
N ASP A 115 3.96 9.13 -2.85
CA ASP A 115 2.96 8.63 -1.91
C ASP A 115 1.68 8.22 -2.64
N ASN A 116 1.52 6.93 -2.87
CA ASN A 116 0.38 6.40 -3.62
C ASN A 116 -0.94 6.36 -2.83
N ARG A 117 -0.95 6.75 -1.56
CA ARG A 117 -2.18 7.04 -0.83
C ARG A 117 -3.00 8.12 -1.54
N ASN A 118 -2.30 9.09 -2.16
CA ASN A 118 -2.92 10.13 -2.96
C ASN A 118 -3.63 9.58 -4.21
N TYR A 119 -3.13 8.51 -4.83
CA TYR A 119 -3.82 7.85 -5.94
C TYR A 119 -5.12 7.19 -5.51
N ALA A 120 -5.16 6.52 -4.38
CA ALA A 120 -6.40 5.93 -3.86
C ALA A 120 -7.47 6.99 -3.60
N LYS A 121 -7.06 8.11 -2.96
CA LYS A 121 -7.94 9.27 -2.72
C LYS A 121 -8.42 9.90 -4.03
N PHE A 122 -7.54 10.11 -4.99
CA PHE A 122 -7.88 10.71 -6.29
C PHE A 122 -8.77 9.81 -7.13
N ALA A 123 -8.54 8.49 -7.10
CA ALA A 123 -9.39 7.51 -7.77
C ALA A 123 -10.69 7.20 -7.02
N THR A 124 -10.88 7.71 -5.80
CA THR A 124 -12.05 7.46 -4.94
C THR A 124 -12.27 5.96 -4.66
N ILE A 125 -11.17 5.24 -4.41
CA ILE A 125 -11.17 3.81 -4.08
C ILE A 125 -10.65 3.57 -2.65
N PRO A 126 -11.11 2.52 -1.95
CA PRO A 126 -10.62 2.24 -0.61
C PRO A 126 -9.15 1.82 -0.62
N LEU A 127 -8.45 2.20 0.46
CA LEU A 127 -7.04 1.93 0.68
C LEU A 127 -6.84 1.15 1.97
N LEU A 128 -6.06 0.08 1.89
CA LEU A 128 -5.60 -0.72 3.02
C LEU A 128 -4.07 -0.66 3.14
N GLU A 129 -3.57 -0.52 4.36
CA GLU A 129 -2.14 -0.47 4.66
C GLU A 129 -1.78 -1.47 5.77
N PRO A 130 -1.26 -2.65 5.41
CA PRO A 130 -0.84 -3.66 6.37
C PRO A 130 0.44 -3.23 7.10
N ALA A 131 0.57 -3.64 8.38
CA ALA A 131 1.70 -3.32 9.23
C ALA A 131 2.74 -4.45 9.34
N ASP A 132 2.39 -5.67 8.95
CA ASP A 132 3.27 -6.85 8.95
C ASP A 132 2.83 -7.89 7.92
N SER A 133 3.56 -9.02 7.84
CA SER A 133 3.23 -10.07 6.88
C SER A 133 1.90 -10.77 7.17
N GLN A 134 1.48 -10.87 8.44
CA GLN A 134 0.17 -11.44 8.77
C GLN A 134 -0.95 -10.55 8.22
N GLU A 135 -0.85 -9.23 8.44
CA GLU A 135 -1.82 -8.29 7.89
C GLU A 135 -1.74 -8.21 6.35
N CYS A 136 -0.56 -8.35 5.75
CA CYS A 136 -0.43 -8.48 4.30
C CYS A 136 -1.33 -9.60 3.75
N LYS A 137 -1.30 -10.77 4.38
CA LYS A 137 -2.13 -11.92 4.00
C LYS A 137 -3.62 -11.64 4.24
N ASP A 138 -3.98 -11.17 5.43
CA ASP A 138 -5.37 -11.02 5.84
C ASP A 138 -6.05 -9.86 5.12
N PHE A 139 -5.32 -8.76 4.85
CA PHE A 139 -5.85 -7.59 4.16
C PHE A 139 -6.09 -7.83 2.67
N VAL A 140 -5.35 -8.73 2.01
CA VAL A 140 -5.70 -9.13 0.63
C VAL A 140 -7.08 -9.78 0.59
N ARG A 141 -7.40 -10.65 1.54
CA ARG A 141 -8.73 -11.26 1.64
C ARG A 141 -9.80 -10.19 1.88
N LEU A 142 -9.56 -9.32 2.86
CA LEU A 142 -10.46 -8.20 3.16
C LEU A 142 -10.62 -7.27 1.94
N ALA A 143 -9.56 -7.02 1.18
CA ALA A 143 -9.61 -6.20 -0.02
C ALA A 143 -10.51 -6.80 -1.09
N PHE A 144 -10.49 -8.13 -1.31
CA PHE A 144 -11.42 -8.79 -2.22
C PHE A 144 -12.87 -8.67 -1.73
N GLU A 145 -13.12 -8.88 -0.44
CA GLU A 145 -14.45 -8.77 0.16
C GLU A 145 -15.00 -7.33 0.01
N LEU A 146 -14.20 -6.30 0.33
CA LEU A 146 -14.57 -4.91 0.13
C LEU A 146 -14.79 -4.56 -1.35
N SER A 147 -13.94 -5.09 -2.23
CA SER A 147 -14.07 -4.86 -3.66
C SER A 147 -15.39 -5.36 -4.21
N GLU A 148 -15.81 -6.56 -3.81
CA GLU A 148 -17.08 -7.18 -4.22
C GLU A 148 -18.28 -6.49 -3.56
N GLU A 149 -18.20 -6.18 -2.25
CA GLU A 149 -19.28 -5.51 -1.50
C GLU A 149 -19.57 -4.13 -2.06
N PHE A 150 -18.53 -3.37 -2.42
CA PHE A 150 -18.66 -1.97 -2.84
C PHE A 150 -18.53 -1.74 -4.35
N ASP A 151 -18.45 -2.77 -5.17
CA ASP A 151 -18.37 -2.64 -6.64
C ASP A 151 -17.21 -1.71 -7.08
N THR A 152 -15.99 -1.93 -6.57
CA THR A 152 -14.84 -1.05 -6.80
C THR A 152 -13.51 -1.80 -6.68
N PRO A 153 -12.45 -1.41 -7.41
CA PRO A 153 -11.11 -1.88 -7.03
C PRO A 153 -10.73 -1.40 -5.62
N VAL A 154 -9.88 -2.15 -4.94
CA VAL A 154 -9.30 -1.79 -3.65
C VAL A 154 -7.79 -1.70 -3.81
N MET A 155 -7.17 -0.63 -3.31
CA MET A 155 -5.72 -0.52 -3.25
C MET A 155 -5.21 -1.13 -1.94
N LEU A 156 -4.24 -2.03 -2.04
CA LEU A 156 -3.42 -2.50 -0.93
C LEU A 156 -2.04 -1.86 -1.07
N ARG A 157 -1.70 -0.95 -0.16
CA ARG A 157 -0.41 -0.27 -0.20
C ARG A 157 0.57 -0.89 0.77
N THR A 158 1.75 -1.20 0.27
CA THR A 158 2.90 -1.61 1.08
C THR A 158 4.04 -0.62 0.89
N THR A 159 5.03 -0.66 1.78
CA THR A 159 6.33 -0.01 1.58
C THR A 159 7.40 -1.08 1.43
N THR A 160 8.60 -0.70 1.00
CA THR A 160 9.74 -1.61 0.85
C THR A 160 9.97 -2.44 2.11
N ARG A 161 9.82 -1.85 3.30
CA ARG A 161 10.00 -2.57 4.58
C ARG A 161 8.93 -3.65 4.76
N ILE A 162 7.68 -3.33 4.56
CA ILE A 162 6.59 -4.32 4.68
C ILE A 162 6.72 -5.40 3.61
N SER A 163 7.06 -5.04 2.38
CA SER A 163 7.20 -6.00 1.27
C SER A 163 8.28 -7.07 1.53
N HIS A 164 9.40 -6.69 2.15
CA HIS A 164 10.56 -7.56 2.30
C HIS A 164 10.82 -8.07 3.72
N SER A 165 10.26 -7.43 4.77
CA SER A 165 10.39 -7.91 6.14
C SER A 165 9.64 -9.21 6.33
N LYS A 166 10.22 -10.13 7.11
CA LYS A 166 9.65 -11.45 7.36
C LYS A 166 9.07 -11.54 8.77
N SER A 167 7.86 -12.07 8.87
CA SER A 167 7.23 -12.39 10.15
C SER A 167 6.49 -13.73 10.10
N ILE A 168 6.04 -14.21 11.24
CA ILE A 168 5.27 -15.45 11.36
C ILE A 168 3.86 -15.18 10.84
N VAL A 169 3.40 -16.03 9.91
CA VAL A 169 2.08 -15.95 9.29
C VAL A 169 1.31 -17.23 9.53
N GLU A 170 0.07 -17.10 9.99
CA GLU A 170 -0.86 -18.21 10.11
C GLU A 170 -1.52 -18.51 8.77
N LEU A 171 -1.36 -19.74 8.29
CA LEU A 171 -1.89 -20.16 6.99
C LEU A 171 -3.27 -20.79 7.14
N LEU A 172 -4.16 -20.47 6.21
CA LEU A 172 -5.49 -21.04 6.07
C LEU A 172 -5.60 -21.93 4.81
N GLU A 173 -6.66 -22.67 4.74
CA GLU A 173 -7.03 -23.40 3.53
C GLU A 173 -7.58 -22.42 2.48
N ARG A 174 -7.46 -22.82 1.22
CA ARG A 174 -8.03 -22.07 0.11
C ARG A 174 -9.55 -22.04 0.21
N ALA A 175 -10.14 -20.87 0.04
CA ALA A 175 -11.59 -20.73 -0.08
C ALA A 175 -12.11 -21.56 -1.27
N PRO A 176 -13.29 -22.17 -1.18
CA PRO A 176 -13.93 -22.82 -2.31
C PRO A 176 -14.03 -21.87 -3.51
N LEU A 177 -13.78 -22.40 -4.70
CA LEU A 177 -13.87 -21.61 -5.93
C LEU A 177 -15.28 -21.73 -6.51
N ASP A 178 -16.02 -20.64 -6.49
CA ASP A 178 -17.31 -20.59 -7.18
C ASP A 178 -17.12 -20.74 -8.71
N PRO A 179 -18.04 -21.40 -9.41
CA PRO A 179 -18.00 -21.45 -10.86
C PRO A 179 -17.99 -20.04 -11.45
N LEU A 180 -17.13 -19.81 -12.45
CA LEU A 180 -17.18 -18.56 -13.21
C LEU A 180 -18.53 -18.48 -13.94
N THR A 181 -19.23 -17.38 -13.74
CA THR A 181 -20.50 -17.13 -14.39
C THR A 181 -20.29 -16.50 -15.76
N THR A 182 -21.27 -16.67 -16.65
CA THR A 182 -21.25 -15.97 -17.94
C THR A 182 -21.24 -14.47 -17.74
N LEU A 183 -20.46 -13.76 -18.55
CA LEU A 183 -20.42 -12.29 -18.53
C LEU A 183 -21.82 -11.71 -18.81
N GLU A 184 -22.34 -10.98 -17.86
CA GLU A 184 -23.60 -10.26 -18.03
C GLU A 184 -23.37 -9.02 -18.89
N LYS A 185 -24.14 -8.88 -19.96
CA LYS A 185 -24.10 -7.70 -20.81
C LYS A 185 -24.79 -6.53 -20.13
N ASN A 186 -24.02 -5.57 -19.62
CA ASN A 186 -24.51 -4.36 -18.97
C ASN A 186 -23.75 -3.14 -19.51
N ALA A 187 -24.18 -2.65 -20.69
CA ALA A 187 -23.53 -1.51 -21.33
C ALA A 187 -23.54 -0.24 -20.46
N PRO A 188 -24.62 0.11 -19.75
CA PRO A 188 -24.62 1.27 -18.84
C PRO A 188 -23.56 1.20 -17.73
N LYS A 189 -23.20 -0.01 -17.28
CA LYS A 189 -22.15 -0.21 -16.27
C LYS A 189 -20.75 -0.23 -16.88
N TYR A 190 -20.55 -0.98 -17.95
CA TYR A 190 -19.22 -1.33 -18.44
C TYR A 190 -18.72 -0.50 -19.63
N THR A 191 -19.56 0.43 -20.16
CA THR A 191 -19.17 1.27 -21.30
C THR A 191 -19.14 2.73 -20.85
N MET A 192 -17.92 3.31 -20.76
CA MET A 192 -17.74 4.69 -20.26
C MET A 192 -18.02 5.75 -21.33
N LEU A 193 -19.19 5.69 -21.94
CA LEU A 193 -19.71 6.82 -22.72
C LEU A 193 -20.21 7.93 -21.79
N PRO A 194 -20.12 9.22 -22.16
CA PRO A 194 -20.49 10.33 -21.28
C PRO A 194 -21.88 10.21 -20.63
N ASN A 195 -22.87 9.68 -21.34
CA ASN A 195 -24.21 9.48 -20.79
C ASN A 195 -24.28 8.42 -19.71
N PHE A 196 -23.50 7.35 -19.80
CA PHE A 196 -23.43 6.30 -18.78
C PHE A 196 -22.52 6.71 -17.63
N ALA A 197 -21.38 7.36 -17.94
CA ALA A 197 -20.41 7.81 -16.94
C ALA A 197 -21.01 8.79 -15.92
N LYS A 198 -21.97 9.66 -16.32
CA LYS A 198 -22.69 10.53 -15.38
C LYS A 198 -23.42 9.75 -14.29
N GLY A 199 -24.10 8.67 -14.66
CA GLY A 199 -24.79 7.80 -13.70
C GLY A 199 -23.80 7.04 -12.81
N ARG A 200 -22.66 6.59 -13.37
CA ARG A 200 -21.60 5.92 -12.62
C ARG A 200 -20.92 6.87 -11.62
N HIS A 201 -20.72 8.15 -11.97
CA HIS A 201 -20.21 9.14 -11.01
C HIS A 201 -21.08 9.23 -9.75
N VAL A 202 -22.41 9.27 -9.92
CA VAL A 202 -23.33 9.26 -8.77
C VAL A 202 -23.17 8.00 -7.92
N ALA A 203 -22.92 6.84 -8.55
CA ALA A 203 -22.65 5.59 -7.83
C ALA A 203 -21.30 5.66 -7.08
N VAL A 204 -20.26 6.25 -7.67
CA VAL A 204 -18.95 6.46 -7.03
C VAL A 204 -19.08 7.29 -5.76
N GLU A 205 -19.79 8.42 -5.81
CA GLU A 205 -19.98 9.29 -4.64
C GLU A 205 -20.78 8.61 -3.53
N LYS A 206 -21.87 7.91 -3.87
CA LYS A 206 -22.64 7.14 -2.89
C LYS A 206 -21.82 6.04 -2.24
N ARG A 207 -20.99 5.37 -3.03
CA ARG A 207 -20.09 4.33 -2.55
C ARG A 207 -19.04 4.89 -1.60
N LEU A 208 -18.48 6.06 -1.90
CA LEU A 208 -17.49 6.70 -1.03
C LEU A 208 -18.08 7.00 0.36
N LEU A 209 -19.31 7.49 0.42
CA LEU A 209 -20.02 7.69 1.69
C LEU A 209 -20.25 6.37 2.44
N ALA A 210 -20.62 5.30 1.74
CA ALA A 210 -20.83 4.00 2.35
C ALA A 210 -19.51 3.38 2.85
N LEU A 211 -18.41 3.56 2.10
CA LEU A 211 -17.06 3.17 2.52
C LEU A 211 -16.61 3.97 3.75
N GLY A 212 -16.95 5.26 3.85
CA GLY A 212 -16.71 6.06 5.06
C GLY A 212 -17.43 5.47 6.28
N ALA A 213 -18.71 5.12 6.14
CA ALA A 213 -19.44 4.44 7.21
C ALA A 213 -18.83 3.05 7.56
N ARG A 214 -18.34 2.32 6.55
CA ARG A 214 -17.65 1.03 6.75
C ARG A 214 -16.34 1.20 7.49
N SER A 215 -15.57 2.25 7.22
CA SER A 215 -14.28 2.52 7.88
C SER A 215 -14.40 2.76 9.38
N GLU A 216 -15.57 3.25 9.85
CA GLU A 216 -15.83 3.48 11.27
C GLU A 216 -15.94 2.19 12.11
N VAL A 217 -16.36 1.09 11.48
CA VAL A 217 -16.67 -0.16 12.18
C VAL A 217 -15.80 -1.34 11.76
N ILE A 218 -14.89 -1.14 10.80
CA ILE A 218 -14.01 -2.20 10.32
C ILE A 218 -12.95 -2.55 11.38
N PRO A 219 -12.76 -3.83 11.76
CA PRO A 219 -11.88 -4.19 12.88
C PRO A 219 -10.39 -3.85 12.69
N VAL A 220 -9.98 -3.59 11.45
CA VAL A 220 -8.59 -3.20 11.13
C VAL A 220 -8.27 -1.75 11.53
N ASN A 221 -9.31 -0.93 11.75
CA ASN A 221 -9.22 0.40 12.37
C ASN A 221 -9.59 0.25 13.84
N ARG A 222 -8.66 0.58 14.76
CA ARG A 222 -8.91 0.35 16.18
C ARG A 222 -8.14 1.30 17.07
N ILE A 223 -8.77 1.65 18.18
CA ILE A 223 -8.16 2.39 19.28
C ILE A 223 -7.50 1.39 20.23
N GLU A 224 -6.24 1.63 20.56
CA GLU A 224 -5.45 0.89 21.53
C GLU A 224 -5.04 1.89 22.62
N MET A 225 -5.78 1.89 23.75
CA MET A 225 -5.51 2.84 24.83
C MET A 225 -4.32 2.39 25.68
N GLY A 226 -3.38 3.33 25.88
CA GLY A 226 -2.28 3.29 26.82
C GLY A 226 -2.29 4.57 27.65
N ASP A 227 -1.16 5.28 27.72
CA ASP A 227 -1.07 6.57 28.36
C ASP A 227 -1.85 7.63 27.56
N PRO A 228 -2.90 8.23 28.12
CA PRO A 228 -3.72 9.23 27.42
C PRO A 228 -3.03 10.56 27.17
N ARG A 229 -1.88 10.82 27.83
CA ARG A 229 -1.12 12.04 27.58
C ARG A 229 -0.63 12.13 26.13
N VAL A 230 -0.37 10.99 25.49
CA VAL A 230 0.15 10.91 24.13
C VAL A 230 -0.73 9.99 23.28
N GLY A 231 -1.42 10.55 22.31
CA GLY A 231 -2.15 9.82 21.29
C GLY A 231 -1.40 9.85 19.95
N ILE A 232 -1.30 8.72 19.29
CA ILE A 232 -0.63 8.59 17.98
C ILE A 232 -1.56 7.95 16.97
N VAL A 233 -1.76 8.62 15.83
CA VAL A 233 -2.44 8.06 14.64
C VAL A 233 -1.37 7.58 13.68
N ALA A 234 -1.44 6.32 13.25
CA ALA A 234 -0.49 5.73 12.32
C ALA A 234 -1.07 4.52 11.56
N SER A 235 -0.43 4.16 10.44
CA SER A 235 -0.73 2.98 9.63
C SER A 235 0.55 2.27 9.19
N GLY A 236 0.42 1.07 8.64
CA GLY A 236 1.51 0.34 7.99
C GLY A 236 2.78 0.25 8.84
N ALA A 237 3.94 0.43 8.23
CA ALA A 237 5.25 0.42 8.90
C ALA A 237 5.35 1.50 9.98
N SER A 238 4.82 2.70 9.71
CA SER A 238 4.87 3.82 10.66
C SER A 238 4.20 3.50 11.99
N TYR A 239 3.13 2.68 11.99
CA TYR A 239 2.50 2.21 13.22
C TYR A 239 3.45 1.33 14.04
N VAL A 240 4.17 0.41 13.39
CA VAL A 240 5.13 -0.48 14.09
C VAL A 240 6.27 0.34 14.69
N TYR A 241 6.80 1.30 13.94
CA TYR A 241 7.87 2.18 14.43
C TYR A 241 7.42 3.05 15.60
N ALA A 242 6.22 3.60 15.52
CA ALA A 242 5.67 4.43 16.60
C ALA A 242 5.40 3.60 17.88
N ARG A 243 4.94 2.36 17.73
CA ARG A 243 4.73 1.43 18.85
C ARG A 243 6.03 1.07 19.57
N GLU A 244 7.12 0.88 18.84
CA GLU A 244 8.43 0.61 19.42
C GLU A 244 9.03 1.88 20.05
N ALA A 245 8.82 3.03 19.40
CA ALA A 245 9.32 4.32 19.87
C ALA A 245 8.59 4.84 21.12
N PHE A 246 7.29 4.60 21.25
CA PHE A 246 6.42 5.05 22.34
C PHE A 246 5.54 3.91 22.84
N PRO A 247 6.11 2.91 23.54
CA PRO A 247 5.38 1.65 23.86
C PRO A 247 4.17 1.85 24.76
N GLU A 248 4.15 2.91 25.59
CA GLU A 248 3.06 3.19 26.52
C GLU A 248 2.00 4.15 25.97
N ALA A 249 2.23 4.77 24.81
CA ALA A 249 1.29 5.74 24.23
C ALA A 249 -0.05 5.08 23.84
N SER A 250 -1.07 5.92 23.69
CA SER A 250 -2.34 5.50 23.09
C SER A 250 -2.26 5.58 21.56
N PHE A 251 -2.85 4.61 20.87
CA PHE A 251 -2.80 4.54 19.40
C PHE A 251 -4.20 4.47 18.79
N LEU A 252 -4.36 5.16 17.66
CA LEU A 252 -5.36 4.82 16.67
C LEU A 252 -4.63 4.21 15.47
N LYS A 253 -4.71 2.89 15.35
CA LYS A 253 -4.18 2.18 14.19
C LYS A 253 -5.20 2.22 13.06
N LEU A 254 -4.75 2.66 11.90
CA LEU A 254 -5.52 2.68 10.66
C LEU A 254 -5.05 1.55 9.73
N GLY A 255 -5.82 0.48 9.62
CA GLY A 255 -5.61 -0.56 8.62
C GLY A 255 -6.30 -0.23 7.30
N MET A 256 -7.50 0.38 7.37
CA MET A 256 -8.16 1.04 6.26
C MET A 256 -7.90 2.54 6.37
N SER A 257 -6.98 3.04 5.56
CA SER A 257 -6.46 4.39 5.63
C SER A 257 -7.14 5.39 4.67
N TYR A 258 -8.05 4.91 3.83
CA TYR A 258 -8.95 5.76 3.03
C TYR A 258 -10.23 4.98 2.65
N PRO A 259 -11.42 5.61 2.75
CA PRO A 259 -11.66 6.89 3.43
C PRO A 259 -11.43 6.77 4.95
N LEU A 260 -11.05 7.90 5.56
CA LEU A 260 -10.76 7.94 7.00
C LEU A 260 -12.03 7.80 7.86
N PRO A 261 -11.96 7.11 9.01
CA PRO A 261 -13.07 6.98 9.96
C PRO A 261 -13.17 8.25 10.84
N GLU A 262 -13.93 9.24 10.40
CA GLU A 262 -14.00 10.56 11.07
C GLU A 262 -14.53 10.46 12.51
N ALA A 263 -15.56 9.67 12.75
CA ALA A 263 -16.14 9.52 14.10
C ALA A 263 -15.13 8.84 15.05
N LEU A 264 -14.46 7.79 14.59
CA LEU A 264 -13.43 7.08 15.37
C LEU A 264 -12.21 7.99 15.67
N LEU A 265 -11.82 8.83 14.70
CA LEU A 265 -10.76 9.82 14.87
C LEU A 265 -11.13 10.88 15.92
N ARG A 266 -12.38 11.38 15.91
CA ARG A 266 -12.88 12.32 16.91
C ARG A 266 -12.96 11.66 18.28
N GLU A 267 -13.50 10.45 18.37
CA GLU A 267 -13.53 9.66 19.60
C GLU A 267 -12.13 9.47 20.19
N PHE A 268 -11.13 9.16 19.35
CA PHE A 268 -9.76 9.01 19.80
C PHE A 268 -9.16 10.33 20.28
N ARG A 269 -9.39 11.43 19.53
CA ARG A 269 -8.92 12.78 19.91
C ARG A 269 -9.45 13.21 21.27
N ASP A 270 -10.71 12.89 21.58
CA ASP A 270 -11.36 13.22 22.84
C ASP A 270 -10.81 12.41 24.04
N LYS A 271 -10.15 11.28 23.77
CA LYS A 271 -9.57 10.39 24.78
C LYS A 271 -8.11 10.68 25.12
N VAL A 272 -7.45 11.56 24.37
CA VAL A 272 -6.03 11.85 24.54
C VAL A 272 -5.80 13.35 24.78
N GLU A 273 -4.75 13.69 25.54
CA GLU A 273 -4.41 15.10 25.81
C GLU A 273 -3.77 15.75 24.59
N THR A 274 -2.82 15.07 23.95
CA THR A 274 -2.13 15.52 22.72
C THR A 274 -2.24 14.45 21.64
N LEU A 275 -2.36 14.90 20.37
CA LEU A 275 -2.50 14.01 19.21
C LEU A 275 -1.36 14.23 18.22
N TYR A 276 -0.67 13.16 17.89
CA TYR A 276 0.41 13.15 16.92
C TYR A 276 0.07 12.25 15.74
N VAL A 277 0.56 12.62 14.55
CA VAL A 277 0.46 11.78 13.36
C VAL A 277 1.86 11.29 12.99
N VAL A 278 2.03 9.97 12.92
CA VAL A 278 3.27 9.34 12.48
C VAL A 278 3.01 8.64 11.15
N GLU A 279 3.55 9.22 10.10
CA GLU A 279 3.42 8.75 8.73
C GLU A 279 4.66 9.05 7.90
N GLU A 280 4.96 8.19 6.92
CA GLU A 280 6.02 8.42 5.93
C GLU A 280 5.53 9.29 4.79
N LEU A 281 6.44 9.89 4.04
CA LEU A 281 6.19 10.72 2.84
C LEU A 281 5.27 11.92 3.11
N ASP A 282 4.16 12.04 2.37
CA ASP A 282 3.26 13.19 2.41
C ASP A 282 2.46 13.29 3.74
N PRO A 283 1.97 14.48 4.12
CA PRO A 283 1.08 14.67 5.27
C PRO A 283 -0.35 14.20 4.94
N PHE A 284 -0.51 12.94 4.54
CA PHE A 284 -1.78 12.42 4.04
C PHE A 284 -2.87 12.34 5.12
N PHE A 285 -2.52 11.84 6.31
CA PHE A 285 -3.46 11.82 7.45
C PHE A 285 -3.55 13.20 8.09
N GLU A 286 -2.42 13.84 8.34
CA GLU A 286 -2.35 15.14 9.00
C GLU A 286 -3.23 16.19 8.30
N ASP A 287 -3.15 16.28 6.97
CA ASP A 287 -3.93 17.22 6.18
C ASP A 287 -5.44 16.90 6.22
N GLN A 288 -5.80 15.63 6.19
CA GLN A 288 -7.21 15.23 6.26
C GLN A 288 -7.80 15.47 7.67
N LEU A 289 -7.05 15.16 8.74
CA LEU A 289 -7.46 15.48 10.11
C LEU A 289 -7.70 16.99 10.29
N LYS A 290 -6.76 17.81 9.82
CA LYS A 290 -6.89 19.27 9.83
C LYS A 290 -8.11 19.74 9.03
N ALA A 291 -8.36 19.16 7.84
CA ALA A 291 -9.54 19.48 7.04
C ALA A 291 -10.85 19.10 7.72
N MET A 292 -10.86 18.06 8.56
CA MET A 292 -11.99 17.69 9.43
C MET A 292 -12.12 18.59 10.68
N GLY A 293 -11.21 19.53 10.89
CA GLY A 293 -11.17 20.37 12.10
C GLY A 293 -10.67 19.64 13.35
N ILE A 294 -9.96 18.52 13.19
CA ILE A 294 -9.33 17.79 14.31
C ILE A 294 -7.96 18.39 14.57
N THR A 295 -7.73 18.82 15.81
CA THR A 295 -6.43 19.40 16.19
C THR A 295 -5.36 18.31 16.25
N VAL A 296 -4.26 18.52 15.51
CA VAL A 296 -3.05 17.70 15.53
C VAL A 296 -1.94 18.54 16.16
N ASP A 297 -1.35 18.03 17.25
CA ASP A 297 -0.31 18.74 18.02
C ASP A 297 1.08 18.60 17.38
N GLY A 298 1.30 17.56 16.59
CA GLY A 298 2.51 17.39 15.79
C GLY A 298 2.41 16.25 14.75
N GLY A 299 3.18 16.42 13.70
CA GLY A 299 3.25 15.49 12.56
C GLY A 299 4.48 15.85 11.72
N LYS A 300 4.31 16.29 10.49
CA LYS A 300 5.42 16.66 9.59
C LYS A 300 6.24 17.89 10.02
N ASN A 301 5.75 18.66 10.95
CA ASN A 301 6.57 19.69 11.60
C ASN A 301 7.66 19.10 12.53
N LEU A 302 7.53 17.85 12.94
CA LEU A 302 8.48 17.11 13.77
C LEU A 302 9.19 16.01 13.00
N LEU A 303 8.50 15.34 12.05
CA LEU A 303 8.99 14.20 11.27
C LEU A 303 9.39 14.62 9.86
N SER A 304 10.40 13.94 9.30
CA SER A 304 10.87 14.18 7.94
C SER A 304 9.78 13.89 6.90
N LEU A 305 9.78 14.70 5.83
CA LEU A 305 9.05 14.41 4.58
C LEU A 305 9.84 13.46 3.67
N LEU A 306 11.14 13.32 3.91
CA LEU A 306 12.05 12.60 3.02
C LEU A 306 12.43 11.26 3.63
N GLY A 307 12.41 10.25 2.79
CA GLY A 307 12.91 8.93 3.12
C GLY A 307 11.96 8.09 3.96
N GLU A 308 12.45 6.94 4.37
CA GLU A 308 11.76 6.06 5.31
C GLU A 308 11.98 6.51 6.75
N LEU A 309 11.03 6.17 7.62
CA LEU A 309 11.20 6.32 9.07
C LEU A 309 11.80 5.04 9.66
N ASP A 310 12.31 5.15 10.87
CA ASP A 310 12.66 4.05 11.76
C ASP A 310 12.27 4.40 13.20
N PRO A 311 12.25 3.42 14.12
CA PRO A 311 11.87 3.66 15.52
C PRO A 311 12.73 4.73 16.21
N GLY A 312 14.05 4.77 15.93
CA GLY A 312 14.98 5.74 16.47
C GLY A 312 14.70 7.17 16.01
N MET A 313 14.42 7.34 14.70
CA MET A 313 14.01 8.62 14.13
C MET A 313 12.70 9.11 14.74
N VAL A 314 11.71 8.24 14.89
CA VAL A 314 10.42 8.59 15.50
C VAL A 314 10.62 8.99 16.96
N ALA A 315 11.33 8.19 17.76
CA ALA A 315 11.61 8.46 19.17
C ALA A 315 12.35 9.78 19.34
N SER A 316 13.46 9.97 18.62
CA SER A 316 14.29 11.17 18.74
C SER A 316 13.59 12.44 18.26
N SER A 317 12.85 12.38 17.16
CA SER A 317 12.17 13.54 16.58
C SER A 317 11.02 14.02 17.46
N LEU A 318 10.15 13.11 17.90
CA LEU A 318 9.03 13.47 18.77
C LEU A 318 9.52 13.92 20.17
N SER A 319 10.55 13.26 20.74
CA SER A 319 11.15 13.69 22.01
C SER A 319 11.73 15.09 21.94
N ARG A 320 12.45 15.45 20.87
CA ARG A 320 12.93 16.82 20.63
C ARG A 320 11.78 17.82 20.51
N GLY A 321 10.63 17.39 20.01
CA GLY A 321 9.40 18.16 20.01
C GLY A 321 8.69 18.26 21.37
N GLY A 322 9.25 17.66 22.43
CA GLY A 322 8.70 17.69 23.79
C GLY A 322 7.68 16.58 24.08
N VAL A 323 7.52 15.60 23.22
CA VAL A 323 6.60 14.47 23.44
C VAL A 323 7.16 13.53 24.50
N PRO A 324 6.45 13.28 25.61
CA PRO A 324 6.94 12.43 26.70
C PRO A 324 6.76 10.94 26.37
N GLY A 325 7.50 10.07 27.08
CA GLY A 325 7.29 8.63 27.07
C GLY A 325 8.00 7.87 25.95
N ALA A 326 8.96 8.51 25.27
CA ALA A 326 9.78 7.81 24.28
C ALA A 326 10.65 6.73 24.93
N ASN A 327 10.85 5.63 24.21
CA ASN A 327 11.77 4.57 24.60
C ASN A 327 13.21 5.13 24.71
N PRO A 328 13.82 5.12 25.90
CA PRO A 328 15.13 5.74 26.13
C PRO A 328 16.24 5.07 25.31
N ASP A 329 16.12 3.78 25.00
CA ASP A 329 17.12 3.04 24.23
C ASP A 329 17.17 3.49 22.76
N LEU A 330 16.12 4.14 22.28
CA LEU A 330 16.01 4.66 20.92
C LEU A 330 16.28 6.16 20.79
N THR A 331 16.39 6.89 21.90
CA THR A 331 16.63 8.34 21.89
C THR A 331 18.11 8.72 21.95
N THR A 332 19.00 7.75 22.02
CA THR A 332 20.45 7.99 21.95
C THR A 332 20.83 8.44 20.54
N ASP A 333 21.61 9.50 20.44
CA ASP A 333 22.18 9.91 19.14
C ASP A 333 22.88 8.71 18.51
N PRO A 334 22.56 8.38 17.25
CA PRO A 334 23.29 7.32 16.56
C PRO A 334 24.78 7.64 16.63
N ALA A 335 25.59 6.66 16.99
CA ALA A 335 27.05 6.83 16.97
C ALA A 335 27.43 7.43 15.61
N PRO A 336 28.31 8.46 15.57
CA PRO A 336 28.64 9.12 14.32
C PRO A 336 29.04 8.06 13.31
N GLY A 337 28.30 8.04 12.20
CA GLY A 337 28.52 7.05 11.15
C GLY A 337 29.98 7.06 10.73
N ARG A 338 30.57 5.90 10.54
CA ARG A 338 31.95 5.81 10.04
C ARG A 338 32.05 6.47 8.67
N THR A 339 32.65 7.65 8.61
CA THR A 339 32.85 8.40 7.36
C THR A 339 34.03 7.87 6.54
N ASP A 340 34.81 6.94 7.11
CA ASP A 340 35.99 6.31 6.51
C ASP A 340 35.66 5.03 5.70
N LEU A 341 34.39 4.63 5.64
CA LEU A 341 34.00 3.48 4.82
C LEU A 341 33.95 3.86 3.34
N PRO A 342 34.56 3.02 2.47
CA PRO A 342 34.48 3.27 1.03
C PRO A 342 33.02 3.20 0.54
N LEU A 343 32.68 4.11 -0.38
CA LEU A 343 31.42 4.05 -1.09
C LEU A 343 31.26 2.68 -1.78
N ARG A 344 30.11 2.05 -1.64
CA ARG A 344 29.76 0.81 -2.35
C ARG A 344 28.72 1.13 -3.44
N PRO A 345 29.17 1.59 -4.62
CA PRO A 345 28.23 1.81 -5.71
C PRO A 345 27.61 0.46 -6.14
N PRO A 346 26.41 0.47 -6.70
CA PRO A 346 25.81 -0.72 -7.27
C PRO A 346 26.77 -1.35 -8.30
N THR A 347 27.04 -2.63 -8.16
CA THR A 347 27.88 -3.37 -9.11
C THR A 347 27.08 -4.45 -9.81
N MET A 348 27.30 -4.60 -11.11
CA MET A 348 26.67 -5.69 -11.84
C MET A 348 27.20 -7.05 -11.38
N CYS A 349 26.31 -7.99 -11.14
CA CYS A 349 26.64 -9.36 -10.72
C CYS A 349 27.63 -10.02 -11.71
N PRO A 350 28.47 -10.95 -11.24
CA PRO A 350 29.25 -11.79 -12.14
C PRO A 350 28.34 -12.54 -13.12
N GLY A 351 28.62 -12.43 -14.43
CA GLY A 351 27.78 -13.04 -15.46
C GLY A 351 26.49 -12.27 -15.83
N CYS A 352 26.29 -11.07 -15.30
CA CYS A 352 25.13 -10.23 -15.62
C CYS A 352 25.06 -9.95 -17.14
N SER A 353 23.90 -10.25 -17.75
CA SER A 353 23.65 -9.98 -19.18
C SER A 353 23.76 -8.50 -19.55
N HIS A 354 23.43 -7.59 -18.61
CA HIS A 354 23.54 -6.14 -18.81
C HIS A 354 24.97 -5.67 -19.06
N ARG A 355 25.99 -6.42 -18.63
CA ARG A 355 27.40 -6.06 -18.91
C ARG A 355 27.69 -5.96 -20.42
N GLY A 356 27.12 -6.88 -21.22
CA GLY A 356 27.23 -6.83 -22.68
C GLY A 356 26.63 -5.56 -23.24
N VAL A 357 25.43 -5.19 -22.80
CA VAL A 357 24.73 -3.98 -23.22
C VAL A 357 25.51 -2.72 -22.84
N PHE A 358 25.91 -2.59 -21.58
CA PHE A 358 26.70 -1.44 -21.11
C PHE A 358 28.09 -1.34 -21.71
N THR A 359 28.65 -2.44 -22.20
CA THR A 359 29.90 -2.41 -22.97
C THR A 359 29.66 -1.99 -24.41
N ALA A 360 28.58 -2.46 -25.04
CA ALA A 360 28.26 -2.17 -26.45
C ALA A 360 27.78 -0.73 -26.65
N VAL A 361 26.94 -0.20 -25.76
CA VAL A 361 26.33 1.14 -25.89
C VAL A 361 27.37 2.28 -26.00
N PRO A 362 28.44 2.35 -25.18
CA PRO A 362 29.48 3.37 -25.38
C PRO A 362 30.16 3.28 -26.74
N TYR A 363 30.36 2.06 -27.27
CA TYR A 363 30.97 1.89 -28.57
C TYR A 363 30.08 2.29 -29.75
N THR A 364 28.77 2.11 -29.62
CA THR A 364 27.82 2.37 -30.72
C THR A 364 27.25 3.80 -30.70
N HIS A 365 27.14 4.43 -29.55
CA HIS A 365 26.48 5.74 -29.41
C HIS A 365 27.45 6.88 -29.11
N LEU A 366 28.49 6.68 -28.31
CA LEU A 366 29.44 7.75 -27.97
C LEU A 366 30.50 7.97 -29.05
N ARG A 367 30.85 6.95 -29.85
CA ARG A 367 31.78 7.11 -31.00
C ARG A 367 31.10 7.54 -32.29
N ALA A 368 29.78 7.42 -32.42
CA ALA A 368 29.07 7.87 -33.61
C ALA A 368 28.98 9.41 -33.72
N HIS A 369 29.32 10.14 -32.68
CA HIS A 369 29.36 11.61 -32.67
C HIS A 369 30.78 12.19 -32.76
N GLU A 370 31.81 11.34 -32.85
CA GLU A 370 33.20 11.73 -32.96
C GLU A 370 33.75 11.63 -34.41
N THR A 371 32.91 11.30 -35.42
CA THR A 371 33.31 11.28 -36.85
C THR A 371 32.58 12.35 -37.67
#